data_808ef4f1865eb643b89e06bce379ffff
#
_entry.id   808ef4f1865eb643b89e06bce379ffff
#
_cell.length_a   1.000
_cell.length_b   1.000
_cell.length_c   1.000
_cell.angle_alpha   90.00
_cell.angle_beta   90.00
_cell.angle_gamma   90.00
#
_symmetry.space_group_name_H-M   'P 1'
#
loop_
_entity.id
_entity.type
_entity.pdbx_description
1 polymer ?
#
loop_
_entity_poly.entity_id
_entity_poly.type
_entity_poly.pdbx_seq_one_letter_code
_entity_poly.pdbx_strand_id
1 'polypeptide(L)'
;MPYEIKKVFASLPQVERGVSKILGGDPKGHNFLYTNGKCVILRNIDNPAIADIYTEHAHQVVVAKYAPSGFYIASGDVSGKLRIWDTTQKEHILKYEYQPFAGKIKDVAWTEDSKRIAVVGEGREKFGAVFLWDTGSSVGEITGHNKVINSVDIKQTRPYRLATASDDNCAAFFEGPPFKFKFTICDHGRFVNCVRFSPDGNRFATASADGQIFIYDGKTGEKVCALGGSKAHDGGIYAISWSPDSSHLLSASGDKTSKIWDVGASSVVSTFNMGSNVLDQQLGCLWQKDHLISISLSGYINYLDKNNPNKPLRVIKGHSKSIQCLTVHKNGGKSYIYSGSHDGHINYWDSETGENDSFAGKGHTNQVSRMTVDEADQLVSCSMDDTVRYTNLIQRDYSGQSVVKLDIQPKCVAVGPGGYAVVVCIGQIVLMKDQKKCFTIDDPGYEPEVVAVHPSGSTAAVGGADGNVRLYSLQGTTLKHEDKLLEAKGPVTDLAYSHDGAFLAVCDASKVVTVFSVADGYSENNVFYGHHAKIVCIAWSPDNEHFASGGMDMMVYVWTLSDPETRVKIQDAHRLHHVSSLAWLDEHTLVTTSHDASVKEWTISY
;
A
#
# COMPACT_ATOMS: atom_id res chain seq x y z
N MET A 1 -18.33 -9.65 19.28
CA MET A 1 -18.23 -9.96 17.85
C MET A 1 -17.32 -11.15 17.64
N PRO A 2 -17.59 -12.05 16.66
CA PRO A 2 -16.78 -13.24 16.42
C PRO A 2 -15.41 -12.90 15.79
N TYR A 3 -15.22 -11.68 15.33
CA TYR A 3 -13.95 -11.20 14.81
C TYR A 3 -13.73 -9.73 15.15
N GLU A 4 -12.47 -9.35 15.23
CA GLU A 4 -12.07 -7.98 15.47
C GLU A 4 -10.76 -7.71 14.72
N ILE A 5 -10.62 -6.52 14.13
CA ILE A 5 -9.37 -6.12 13.51
C ILE A 5 -8.34 -5.84 14.60
N LYS A 6 -7.18 -6.48 14.50
CA LYS A 6 -6.10 -6.36 15.48
C LYS A 6 -5.04 -5.36 15.03
N LYS A 7 -4.61 -5.45 13.76
CA LYS A 7 -3.59 -4.56 13.17
C LYS A 7 -3.86 -4.36 11.69
N VAL A 8 -3.46 -3.17 11.20
CA VAL A 8 -3.47 -2.85 9.77
C VAL A 8 -2.07 -2.38 9.38
N PHE A 9 -1.37 -3.17 8.59
CA PHE A 9 -0.11 -2.78 7.99
C PHE A 9 -0.42 -2.17 6.62
N ALA A 10 -0.47 -0.85 6.59
CA ALA A 10 -0.95 -0.11 5.43
C ALA A 10 0.04 -0.15 4.26
N SER A 11 -0.48 0.11 3.06
CA SER A 11 0.33 0.33 1.87
C SER A 11 1.19 1.57 2.00
N LEU A 12 2.26 1.64 1.21
CA LEU A 12 3.08 2.83 1.05
C LEU A 12 2.38 3.87 0.17
N PRO A 13 2.78 5.15 0.24
CA PRO A 13 2.31 6.16 -0.70
C PRO A 13 2.55 5.73 -2.14
N GLN A 14 1.56 5.95 -3.00
CA GLN A 14 1.73 5.81 -4.44
C GLN A 14 2.47 7.04 -4.96
N VAL A 15 3.60 6.86 -5.58
CA VAL A 15 4.47 7.93 -6.07
C VAL A 15 4.75 7.77 -7.54
N GLU A 16 5.06 8.89 -8.19
CA GLU A 16 5.44 8.97 -9.60
C GLU A 16 6.61 9.94 -9.73
N ARG A 17 7.61 9.57 -10.53
CA ARG A 17 8.79 10.39 -10.75
C ARG A 17 8.40 11.74 -11.37
N GLY A 18 8.93 12.82 -10.80
CA GLY A 18 8.66 14.18 -11.26
C GLY A 18 7.33 14.77 -10.78
N VAL A 19 6.61 14.09 -9.93
CA VAL A 19 5.31 14.54 -9.41
C VAL A 19 5.36 14.66 -7.90
N SER A 20 4.90 15.80 -7.38
CA SER A 20 4.78 16.04 -5.94
C SER A 20 3.83 15.06 -5.29
N LYS A 21 4.22 14.51 -4.14
CA LYS A 21 3.34 13.71 -3.29
C LYS A 21 2.91 14.52 -2.09
N ILE A 22 1.62 14.78 -1.98
CA ILE A 22 1.08 15.62 -0.91
C ILE A 22 0.79 14.75 0.32
N LEU A 23 1.35 15.14 1.45
CA LEU A 23 1.01 14.60 2.76
C LEU A 23 0.06 15.56 3.46
N GLY A 24 -1.03 15.02 4.01
CA GLY A 24 -1.96 15.79 4.82
C GLY A 24 -1.57 15.72 6.30
N GLY A 25 -1.53 16.86 6.96
CA GLY A 25 -1.33 16.92 8.41
C GLY A 25 -2.66 16.84 9.16
N ASP A 26 -2.59 16.40 10.41
CA ASP A 26 -3.73 16.33 11.34
C ASP A 26 -3.70 17.53 12.29
N PRO A 27 -4.79 18.32 12.38
CA PRO A 27 -4.84 19.44 13.33
C PRO A 27 -4.62 19.02 14.78
N LYS A 28 -5.00 17.80 15.15
CA LYS A 28 -4.76 17.22 16.48
C LYS A 28 -3.37 16.62 16.64
N GLY A 29 -2.62 16.50 15.54
CA GLY A 29 -1.25 15.99 15.54
C GLY A 29 -1.11 14.48 15.67
N HIS A 30 -2.20 13.70 15.59
CA HIS A 30 -2.16 12.26 15.79
C HIS A 30 -1.80 11.49 14.52
N ASN A 31 -2.37 11.87 13.39
CA ASN A 31 -2.26 11.15 12.14
C ASN A 31 -1.53 11.96 11.07
N PHE A 32 -1.13 11.29 10.02
CA PHE A 32 -0.82 11.92 8.74
C PHE A 32 -1.51 11.14 7.62
N LEU A 33 -1.81 11.83 6.53
CA LEU A 33 -2.58 11.29 5.42
C LEU A 33 -1.75 11.19 4.16
N TYR A 34 -1.95 10.10 3.43
CA TYR A 34 -1.47 9.98 2.06
C TYR A 34 -2.39 9.05 1.27
N THR A 35 -2.13 8.91 -0.03
CA THR A 35 -2.97 8.14 -0.93
C THR A 35 -2.20 7.05 -1.65
N ASN A 36 -2.88 5.95 -1.91
CA ASN A 36 -2.41 4.87 -2.78
C ASN A 36 -3.61 4.27 -3.52
N GLY A 37 -3.57 4.27 -4.85
CA GLY A 37 -4.70 3.79 -5.66
C GLY A 37 -5.98 4.53 -5.29
N LYS A 38 -7.03 3.81 -5.00
CA LYS A 38 -8.33 4.36 -4.59
C LYS A 38 -8.44 4.60 -3.08
N CYS A 39 -7.34 4.44 -2.35
CA CYS A 39 -7.32 4.47 -0.90
C CYS A 39 -6.73 5.78 -0.36
N VAL A 40 -7.34 6.28 0.70
CA VAL A 40 -6.75 7.27 1.59
C VAL A 40 -6.29 6.54 2.84
N ILE A 41 -5.01 6.69 3.19
CA ILE A 41 -4.43 6.05 4.38
C ILE A 41 -4.28 7.10 5.48
N LEU A 42 -4.89 6.80 6.64
CA LEU A 42 -4.77 7.58 7.86
C LEU A 42 -3.81 6.81 8.78
N ARG A 43 -2.61 7.31 8.92
CA ARG A 43 -1.57 6.59 9.65
C ARG A 43 -1.19 7.37 10.90
N ASN A 44 -1.12 6.68 12.05
CA ASN A 44 -0.72 7.33 13.30
C ASN A 44 0.76 7.72 13.21
N ILE A 45 1.07 8.99 13.49
CA ILE A 45 2.42 9.52 13.31
C ILE A 45 3.40 9.00 14.37
N ASP A 46 2.92 8.78 15.59
CA ASP A 46 3.76 8.26 16.69
C ASP A 46 3.94 6.74 16.59
N ASN A 47 2.91 6.02 16.14
CA ASN A 47 2.94 4.59 15.92
C ASN A 47 2.37 4.23 14.55
N PRO A 48 3.19 4.27 13.49
CA PRO A 48 2.70 4.05 12.12
C PRO A 48 2.26 2.61 11.82
N ALA A 49 2.38 1.68 12.77
CA ALA A 49 1.73 0.37 12.68
C ALA A 49 0.21 0.45 12.92
N ILE A 50 -0.29 1.56 13.42
CA ILE A 50 -1.72 1.86 13.55
C ILE A 50 -2.13 2.68 12.34
N ALA A 51 -3.06 2.14 11.56
CA ALA A 51 -3.55 2.80 10.35
C ALA A 51 -5.02 2.50 10.13
N ASP A 52 -5.68 3.40 9.40
CA ASP A 52 -7.03 3.24 8.92
C ASP A 52 -7.05 3.53 7.42
N ILE A 53 -8.00 2.94 6.69
CA ILE A 53 -8.04 3.03 5.24
C ILE A 53 -9.46 3.44 4.80
N TYR A 54 -9.55 4.49 3.99
CA TYR A 54 -10.77 4.93 3.34
C TYR A 54 -10.71 4.60 1.85
N THR A 55 -11.69 3.83 1.32
CA THR A 55 -11.63 3.26 -0.03
C THR A 55 -12.86 3.52 -0.89
N GLU A 56 -13.59 4.59 -0.62
CA GLU A 56 -14.89 4.84 -1.28
C GLU A 56 -14.79 5.60 -2.63
N HIS A 57 -13.60 5.99 -3.04
CA HIS A 57 -13.39 6.59 -4.36
C HIS A 57 -13.45 5.55 -5.47
N ALA A 58 -14.12 5.89 -6.57
CA ALA A 58 -14.18 5.03 -7.76
C ALA A 58 -12.90 5.09 -8.62
N HIS A 59 -12.10 6.13 -8.42
CA HIS A 59 -10.87 6.41 -9.18
C HIS A 59 -9.70 6.69 -8.24
N GLN A 60 -8.48 6.74 -8.82
CA GLN A 60 -7.27 7.02 -8.06
C GLN A 60 -7.37 8.34 -7.29
N VAL A 61 -7.12 8.28 -5.99
CA VAL A 61 -7.08 9.44 -5.10
C VAL A 61 -5.71 10.08 -5.17
N VAL A 62 -5.67 11.41 -5.24
CA VAL A 62 -4.42 12.18 -5.37
C VAL A 62 -4.08 12.90 -4.08
N VAL A 63 -5.07 13.43 -3.38
CA VAL A 63 -4.86 14.28 -2.21
C VAL A 63 -5.96 14.05 -1.18
N ALA A 64 -5.58 14.17 0.10
CA ALA A 64 -6.53 14.15 1.21
C ALA A 64 -6.03 15.10 2.30
N LYS A 65 -6.93 15.93 2.84
CA LYS A 65 -6.60 16.86 3.92
C LYS A 65 -7.71 16.98 4.94
N TYR A 66 -7.32 17.02 6.20
CA TYR A 66 -8.24 17.33 7.31
C TYR A 66 -8.75 18.76 7.20
N ALA A 67 -10.04 18.94 7.51
CA ALA A 67 -10.53 20.25 7.91
C ALA A 67 -9.85 20.68 9.22
N PRO A 68 -9.56 21.97 9.45
CA PRO A 68 -8.95 22.42 10.69
C PRO A 68 -9.70 22.03 11.97
N SER A 69 -11.02 21.81 11.89
CA SER A 69 -11.80 21.25 13.00
C SER A 69 -11.41 19.83 13.40
N GLY A 70 -10.80 19.08 12.48
CA GLY A 70 -10.48 17.67 12.66
C GLY A 70 -11.65 16.71 12.45
N PHE A 71 -12.87 17.22 12.22
CA PHE A 71 -14.08 16.39 12.09
C PHE A 71 -14.30 15.82 10.69
N TYR A 72 -13.68 16.40 9.67
CA TYR A 72 -13.87 16.02 8.28
C TYR A 72 -12.55 15.93 7.55
N ILE A 73 -12.53 15.07 6.53
CA ILE A 73 -11.44 15.00 5.54
C ILE A 73 -12.05 15.25 4.17
N ALA A 74 -11.36 16.05 3.36
CA ALA A 74 -11.65 16.20 1.95
C ALA A 74 -10.62 15.43 1.14
N SER A 75 -11.07 14.55 0.24
CA SER A 75 -10.20 13.78 -0.64
C SER A 75 -10.62 13.96 -2.10
N GLY A 76 -9.63 14.15 -2.97
CA GLY A 76 -9.83 14.43 -4.39
C GLY A 76 -9.18 13.38 -5.28
N ASP A 77 -9.84 13.05 -6.40
CA ASP A 77 -9.38 12.00 -7.30
C ASP A 77 -9.11 12.48 -8.74
N VAL A 78 -8.60 11.57 -9.56
CA VAL A 78 -8.25 11.86 -10.96
C VAL A 78 -9.46 12.11 -11.86
N SER A 79 -10.67 11.73 -11.44
CA SER A 79 -11.92 12.01 -12.18
C SER A 79 -12.45 13.42 -11.89
N GLY A 80 -11.88 14.12 -10.92
CA GLY A 80 -12.35 15.43 -10.48
C GLY A 80 -13.36 15.41 -9.34
N LYS A 81 -13.60 14.26 -8.75
CA LYS A 81 -14.50 14.13 -7.61
C LYS A 81 -13.81 14.49 -6.31
N LEU A 82 -14.49 15.33 -5.52
CA LEU A 82 -14.11 15.69 -4.16
C LEU A 82 -15.12 15.06 -3.22
N ARG A 83 -14.65 14.22 -2.29
CA ARG A 83 -15.49 13.61 -1.26
C ARG A 83 -15.12 14.21 0.09
N ILE A 84 -16.13 14.60 0.86
CA ILE A 84 -15.96 15.11 2.21
C ILE A 84 -16.64 14.14 3.17
N TRP A 85 -15.87 13.58 4.07
CA TRP A 85 -16.31 12.47 4.92
C TRP A 85 -15.89 12.64 6.37
N ASP A 86 -16.62 11.98 7.26
CA ASP A 86 -16.52 12.10 8.72
C ASP A 86 -15.32 11.34 9.28
N THR A 87 -14.64 11.92 10.26
CA THR A 87 -13.51 11.31 10.95
C THR A 87 -13.86 10.81 12.35
N THR A 88 -15.06 11.16 12.87
CA THR A 88 -15.46 10.86 14.25
C THR A 88 -16.01 9.46 14.42
N GLN A 89 -16.42 8.81 13.33
CA GLN A 89 -16.98 7.46 13.32
C GLN A 89 -16.10 6.55 12.48
N LYS A 90 -16.01 5.28 12.88
CA LYS A 90 -15.21 4.26 12.21
C LYS A 90 -15.62 4.03 10.74
N GLU A 91 -16.90 4.19 10.45
CA GLU A 91 -17.47 3.98 9.13
C GLU A 91 -17.14 5.10 8.13
N HIS A 92 -16.64 6.24 8.60
CA HIS A 92 -16.29 7.39 7.77
C HIS A 92 -17.40 7.79 6.81
N ILE A 93 -18.57 8.16 7.36
CA ILE A 93 -19.77 8.47 6.59
C ILE A 93 -19.52 9.65 5.66
N LEU A 94 -19.90 9.51 4.40
CA LEU A 94 -19.85 10.58 3.41
C LEU A 94 -20.80 11.69 3.80
N LYS A 95 -20.32 12.95 3.84
CA LYS A 95 -21.14 14.13 4.07
C LYS A 95 -21.54 14.79 2.76
N TYR A 96 -20.58 15.06 1.87
CA TYR A 96 -20.82 15.72 0.59
C TYR A 96 -19.87 15.19 -0.47
N GLU A 97 -20.33 15.21 -1.72
CA GLU A 97 -19.56 14.90 -2.89
C GLU A 97 -19.76 16.01 -3.93
N TYR A 98 -18.67 16.52 -4.48
CA TYR A 98 -18.68 17.59 -5.46
C TYR A 98 -17.82 17.25 -6.66
N GLN A 99 -18.10 17.90 -7.79
CA GLN A 99 -17.28 17.92 -8.97
C GLN A 99 -16.93 19.36 -9.31
N PRO A 100 -15.89 19.94 -8.67
CA PRO A 100 -15.59 21.38 -8.79
C PRO A 100 -15.26 21.83 -10.21
N PHE A 101 -14.63 20.95 -10.99
CA PHE A 101 -14.28 21.17 -12.40
C PHE A 101 -14.09 19.82 -13.12
N ALA A 102 -14.06 19.85 -14.44
CA ALA A 102 -13.81 18.65 -15.24
C ALA A 102 -12.30 18.42 -15.35
N GLY A 103 -11.79 17.46 -14.62
CA GLY A 103 -10.38 17.08 -14.65
C GLY A 103 -9.83 16.68 -13.29
N LYS A 104 -8.59 16.21 -13.29
CA LYS A 104 -7.88 15.69 -12.13
C LYS A 104 -7.69 16.74 -11.04
N ILE A 105 -8.08 16.42 -9.81
CA ILE A 105 -7.78 17.23 -8.63
C ILE A 105 -6.32 16.99 -8.24
N LYS A 106 -5.59 18.08 -7.91
CA LYS A 106 -4.18 18.01 -7.51
C LYS A 106 -3.94 18.47 -6.08
N ASP A 107 -4.69 19.44 -5.57
CA ASP A 107 -4.54 19.92 -4.20
C ASP A 107 -5.85 20.49 -3.66
N VAL A 108 -5.93 20.54 -2.34
CA VAL A 108 -7.10 21.01 -1.59
C VAL A 108 -6.63 21.86 -0.41
N ALA A 109 -7.35 22.93 -0.08
CA ALA A 109 -7.10 23.75 1.09
C ALA A 109 -8.40 24.16 1.77
N TRP A 110 -8.37 24.28 3.09
CA TRP A 110 -9.50 24.70 3.93
C TRP A 110 -9.24 26.07 4.55
N THR A 111 -10.29 26.86 4.75
CA THR A 111 -10.20 28.02 5.66
C THR A 111 -10.13 27.55 7.11
N GLU A 112 -9.57 28.38 8.00
CA GLU A 112 -9.34 27.99 9.41
C GLU A 112 -10.63 27.70 10.17
N ASP A 113 -11.75 28.28 9.74
CA ASP A 113 -13.09 28.03 10.30
C ASP A 113 -13.75 26.75 9.77
N SER A 114 -13.07 26.00 8.91
CA SER A 114 -13.56 24.78 8.26
C SER A 114 -14.83 24.96 7.42
N LYS A 115 -15.11 26.18 6.98
CA LYS A 115 -16.34 26.49 6.22
C LYS A 115 -16.14 26.55 4.71
N ARG A 116 -14.95 26.89 4.26
CA ARG A 116 -14.66 27.08 2.83
C ARG A 116 -13.54 26.14 2.41
N ILE A 117 -13.64 25.67 1.18
CA ILE A 117 -12.68 24.75 0.60
C ILE A 117 -12.27 25.24 -0.78
N ALA A 118 -10.96 25.23 -1.05
CA ALA A 118 -10.40 25.50 -2.36
C ALA A 118 -9.85 24.22 -2.95
N VAL A 119 -10.12 23.96 -4.24
CA VAL A 119 -9.71 22.77 -4.97
C VAL A 119 -9.08 23.20 -6.28
N VAL A 120 -7.92 22.67 -6.62
CA VAL A 120 -7.19 22.99 -7.85
C VAL A 120 -6.73 21.74 -8.56
N GLY A 121 -6.45 21.83 -9.86
CA GLY A 121 -5.94 20.71 -10.63
C GLY A 121 -5.88 20.94 -12.13
N GLU A 122 -6.08 19.87 -12.88
CA GLU A 122 -5.99 19.79 -14.34
C GLU A 122 -7.35 19.99 -15.01
N GLY A 123 -7.95 21.16 -14.83
CA GLY A 123 -9.18 21.50 -15.55
C GLY A 123 -8.91 21.87 -17.01
N ARG A 124 -9.98 21.99 -17.81
CA ARG A 124 -9.88 22.44 -19.20
C ARG A 124 -10.03 23.95 -19.35
N GLU A 125 -11.12 24.49 -18.86
CA GLU A 125 -11.41 25.92 -18.87
C GLU A 125 -11.23 26.54 -17.48
N LYS A 126 -11.46 25.73 -16.44
CA LYS A 126 -11.41 26.10 -15.05
C LYS A 126 -10.42 25.17 -14.34
N PHE A 127 -9.39 25.72 -13.73
CA PHE A 127 -8.33 24.96 -13.06
C PHE A 127 -8.50 24.90 -11.54
N GLY A 128 -9.54 25.53 -11.02
CA GLY A 128 -9.82 25.51 -9.59
C GLY A 128 -11.16 26.10 -9.25
N ALA A 129 -11.59 25.87 -8.02
CA ALA A 129 -12.85 26.40 -7.47
C ALA A 129 -12.70 26.62 -5.97
N VAL A 130 -13.44 27.57 -5.44
CA VAL A 130 -13.56 27.79 -4.00
C VAL A 130 -15.04 27.93 -3.64
N PHE A 131 -15.48 27.17 -2.63
CA PHE A 131 -16.91 27.07 -2.29
C PHE A 131 -17.10 26.71 -0.82
N LEU A 132 -18.33 26.87 -0.33
CA LEU A 132 -18.73 26.40 0.99
C LEU A 132 -18.82 24.88 1.00
N TRP A 133 -18.22 24.24 2.02
CA TRP A 133 -18.13 22.78 2.09
C TRP A 133 -19.49 22.09 2.19
N ASP A 134 -20.48 22.73 2.81
CA ASP A 134 -21.78 22.14 3.13
C ASP A 134 -22.88 22.44 2.09
N THR A 135 -22.75 23.50 1.32
CA THR A 135 -23.75 23.86 0.30
C THR A 135 -23.22 23.78 -1.13
N GLY A 136 -21.91 23.80 -1.30
CA GLY A 136 -21.28 23.88 -2.62
C GLY A 136 -21.38 25.26 -3.28
N SER A 137 -21.91 26.27 -2.57
CA SER A 137 -22.06 27.63 -3.11
C SER A 137 -20.70 28.28 -3.29
N SER A 138 -20.46 28.87 -4.47
CA SER A 138 -19.22 29.57 -4.76
C SER A 138 -18.95 30.71 -3.81
N VAL A 139 -17.73 30.83 -3.31
CA VAL A 139 -17.24 31.94 -2.49
C VAL A 139 -16.02 32.61 -3.13
N GLY A 140 -15.94 32.58 -4.45
CA GLY A 140 -14.91 33.23 -5.23
C GLY A 140 -14.54 32.44 -6.47
N GLU A 141 -13.56 32.96 -7.18
CA GLU A 141 -13.06 32.33 -8.41
C GLU A 141 -11.53 32.20 -8.35
N ILE A 142 -11.01 31.08 -8.86
CA ILE A 142 -9.58 30.86 -9.03
C ILE A 142 -9.25 31.09 -10.49
N THR A 143 -8.69 32.25 -10.79
CA THR A 143 -8.27 32.70 -12.13
C THR A 143 -6.82 33.14 -12.12
N GLY A 144 -6.27 33.59 -13.25
CA GLY A 144 -4.91 34.09 -13.34
C GLY A 144 -3.89 33.07 -13.84
N HIS A 145 -4.30 31.83 -14.05
CA HIS A 145 -3.48 30.77 -14.65
C HIS A 145 -4.12 30.26 -15.94
N ASN A 146 -3.29 29.87 -16.89
CA ASN A 146 -3.71 29.27 -18.15
C ASN A 146 -3.23 27.83 -18.31
N LYS A 147 -2.61 27.28 -17.27
CA LYS A 147 -2.12 25.89 -17.18
C LYS A 147 -2.50 25.29 -15.85
N VAL A 148 -2.25 23.98 -15.73
CA VAL A 148 -2.52 23.19 -14.53
C VAL A 148 -2.05 23.91 -13.26
N ILE A 149 -2.91 23.94 -12.25
CA ILE A 149 -2.58 24.43 -10.91
C ILE A 149 -2.19 23.21 -10.06
N ASN A 150 -0.95 23.21 -9.56
CA ASN A 150 -0.39 22.07 -8.81
C ASN A 150 -0.67 22.12 -7.32
N SER A 151 -0.85 23.32 -6.77
CA SER A 151 -0.93 23.53 -5.33
C SER A 151 -1.79 24.74 -5.00
N VAL A 152 -2.47 24.67 -3.88
CA VAL A 152 -3.25 25.76 -3.33
C VAL A 152 -3.12 25.78 -1.82
N ASP A 153 -3.08 26.95 -1.22
CA ASP A 153 -3.15 27.09 0.23
C ASP A 153 -3.89 28.35 0.62
N ILE A 154 -4.46 28.35 1.83
CA ILE A 154 -5.22 29.45 2.40
C ILE A 154 -4.57 29.86 3.71
N LYS A 155 -4.36 31.17 3.87
CA LYS A 155 -3.84 31.77 5.11
C LYS A 155 -4.80 31.47 6.27
N GLN A 156 -4.28 30.90 7.34
CA GLN A 156 -5.08 30.43 8.48
C GLN A 156 -5.38 31.51 9.53
N THR A 157 -4.99 32.74 9.26
CA THR A 157 -5.29 33.90 10.10
C THR A 157 -6.00 34.97 9.27
N ARG A 158 -6.77 35.85 9.90
CA ARG A 158 -7.43 36.94 9.18
C ARG A 158 -6.48 38.12 8.98
N PRO A 159 -6.60 38.86 7.89
CA PRO A 159 -7.49 38.66 6.75
C PRO A 159 -7.09 37.44 5.89
N TYR A 160 -8.09 36.74 5.34
CA TYR A 160 -7.84 35.55 4.53
C TYR A 160 -7.18 35.92 3.21
N ARG A 161 -6.22 35.09 2.82
CA ARG A 161 -5.54 35.11 1.53
C ARG A 161 -5.47 33.71 0.97
N LEU A 162 -5.45 33.61 -0.32
CA LEU A 162 -5.28 32.36 -1.02
C LEU A 162 -4.14 32.51 -2.02
N ALA A 163 -3.32 31.47 -2.14
CA ALA A 163 -2.24 31.43 -3.11
C ALA A 163 -2.28 30.12 -3.89
N THR A 164 -1.91 30.18 -5.16
CA THR A 164 -1.84 29.03 -6.06
C THR A 164 -0.48 28.95 -6.73
N ALA A 165 -0.11 27.73 -7.16
CA ALA A 165 1.14 27.46 -7.88
C ALA A 165 0.85 26.63 -9.12
N SER A 166 1.43 27.01 -10.27
CA SER A 166 1.05 26.45 -11.57
C SER A 166 2.23 26.07 -12.44
N ASP A 167 1.94 25.24 -13.44
CA ASP A 167 2.86 24.89 -14.54
C ASP A 167 3.16 26.05 -15.50
N ASP A 168 2.49 27.20 -15.33
CA ASP A 168 2.82 28.43 -16.08
C ASP A 168 4.02 29.19 -15.48
N ASN A 169 4.74 28.58 -14.53
CA ASN A 169 5.91 29.13 -13.83
C ASN A 169 5.55 30.25 -12.85
N CYS A 170 4.27 30.46 -12.57
CA CYS A 170 3.80 31.54 -11.72
C CYS A 170 3.02 31.03 -10.53
N ALA A 171 3.02 31.83 -9.47
CA ALA A 171 2.04 31.77 -8.40
C ALA A 171 0.98 32.85 -8.64
N ALA A 172 -0.19 32.71 -8.04
CA ALA A 172 -1.22 33.74 -8.05
C ALA A 172 -1.67 34.02 -6.62
N PHE A 173 -2.04 35.28 -6.36
CA PHE A 173 -2.41 35.76 -5.04
C PHE A 173 -3.86 36.29 -5.08
N PHE A 174 -4.65 35.91 -4.07
CA PHE A 174 -6.07 36.22 -3.99
C PHE A 174 -6.42 36.79 -2.62
N GLU A 175 -7.37 37.69 -2.59
CA GLU A 175 -7.95 38.23 -1.37
C GLU A 175 -9.42 37.87 -1.29
N GLY A 176 -9.90 37.60 -0.09
CA GLY A 176 -11.32 37.25 0.10
C GLY A 176 -11.70 37.06 1.57
N PRO A 177 -12.84 36.39 1.90
CA PRO A 177 -13.93 35.98 0.99
C PRO A 177 -14.84 37.15 0.56
N PRO A 178 -15.50 37.12 -0.59
CA PRO A 178 -15.27 36.15 -1.68
C PRO A 178 -13.88 36.33 -2.29
N PHE A 179 -13.22 35.19 -2.65
CA PHE A 179 -11.87 35.24 -3.14
C PHE A 179 -11.81 35.80 -4.55
N LYS A 180 -10.95 36.81 -4.73
CA LYS A 180 -10.73 37.50 -6.00
C LYS A 180 -9.25 37.58 -6.31
N PHE A 181 -8.92 37.33 -7.58
CA PHE A 181 -7.57 37.46 -8.09
C PHE A 181 -7.05 38.88 -7.89
N LYS A 182 -5.80 38.98 -7.43
CA LYS A 182 -5.09 40.27 -7.28
C LYS A 182 -3.96 40.43 -8.26
N PHE A 183 -3.01 39.51 -8.27
CA PHE A 183 -1.86 39.55 -9.19
C PHE A 183 -1.18 38.18 -9.29
N THR A 184 -0.39 38.01 -10.35
CA THR A 184 0.50 36.88 -10.52
C THR A 184 1.90 37.22 -9.99
N ILE A 185 2.60 36.17 -9.54
CA ILE A 185 3.98 36.24 -9.05
C ILE A 185 4.81 35.31 -9.92
N CYS A 186 5.67 35.89 -10.79
CA CYS A 186 6.42 35.12 -11.79
C CYS A 186 7.92 35.19 -11.53
N ASP A 187 8.34 34.83 -10.33
CA ASP A 187 9.74 34.82 -9.92
C ASP A 187 10.48 33.52 -10.28
N HIS A 188 9.75 32.47 -10.57
CA HIS A 188 10.30 31.17 -10.94
C HIS A 188 10.48 31.01 -12.44
N GLY A 189 11.51 30.26 -12.84
CA GLY A 189 11.82 29.98 -14.24
C GLY A 189 11.25 28.65 -14.75
N ARG A 190 10.65 27.85 -13.89
CA ARG A 190 10.04 26.55 -14.21
C ARG A 190 8.77 26.33 -13.40
N PHE A 191 8.12 25.16 -13.58
CA PHE A 191 6.88 24.81 -12.88
C PHE A 191 6.95 25.07 -11.38
N VAL A 192 5.96 25.77 -10.86
CA VAL A 192 5.81 25.94 -9.42
C VAL A 192 5.01 24.76 -8.87
N ASN A 193 5.66 23.95 -8.04
CA ASN A 193 5.08 22.69 -7.58
C ASN A 193 4.29 22.80 -6.28
N CYS A 194 4.64 23.76 -5.43
CA CYS A 194 4.06 23.84 -4.09
C CYS A 194 3.99 25.28 -3.59
N VAL A 195 2.91 25.60 -2.90
CA VAL A 195 2.73 26.85 -2.17
C VAL A 195 2.14 26.56 -0.80
N ARG A 196 2.72 27.14 0.26
CA ARG A 196 2.22 26.94 1.64
C ARG A 196 2.37 28.22 2.46
N PHE A 197 1.32 28.58 3.18
CA PHE A 197 1.35 29.64 4.18
C PHE A 197 1.96 29.11 5.48
N SER A 198 2.70 29.96 6.18
CA SER A 198 3.11 29.64 7.55
C SER A 198 1.90 29.56 8.48
N PRO A 199 1.94 28.75 9.54
CA PRO A 199 0.82 28.63 10.48
C PRO A 199 0.36 29.95 11.08
N ASP A 200 1.27 30.90 11.34
CA ASP A 200 0.96 32.23 11.85
C ASP A 200 0.39 33.18 10.78
N GLY A 201 0.43 32.78 9.51
CA GLY A 201 -0.06 33.58 8.39
C GLY A 201 0.86 34.70 7.94
N ASN A 202 2.02 34.91 8.59
CA ASN A 202 2.90 36.05 8.29
C ASN A 202 3.64 35.89 6.96
N ARG A 203 3.84 34.66 6.49
CA ARG A 203 4.58 34.35 5.28
C ARG A 203 3.89 33.28 4.47
N PHE A 204 4.23 33.21 3.18
CA PHE A 204 4.04 31.99 2.40
C PHE A 204 5.27 31.73 1.54
N ALA A 205 5.47 30.47 1.20
CA ALA A 205 6.61 30.02 0.42
C ALA A 205 6.13 29.36 -0.86
N THR A 206 6.90 29.55 -1.94
CA THR A 206 6.73 28.83 -3.20
C THR A 206 7.97 28.02 -3.49
N ALA A 207 7.77 26.81 -4.02
CA ALA A 207 8.87 25.91 -4.38
C ALA A 207 8.66 25.39 -5.80
N SER A 208 9.75 25.31 -6.56
CA SER A 208 9.67 25.09 -8.00
C SER A 208 10.64 24.02 -8.50
N ALA A 209 10.34 23.52 -9.70
CA ALA A 209 11.24 22.68 -10.49
C ALA A 209 12.56 23.36 -10.84
N ASP A 210 12.67 24.69 -10.68
CA ASP A 210 13.91 25.46 -10.89
C ASP A 210 14.90 25.34 -9.72
N GLY A 211 14.52 24.63 -8.64
CA GLY A 211 15.37 24.47 -7.46
C GLY A 211 15.35 25.64 -6.49
N GLN A 212 14.47 26.61 -6.67
CA GLN A 212 14.37 27.80 -5.84
C GLN A 212 13.18 27.77 -4.91
N ILE A 213 13.34 28.40 -3.74
CA ILE A 213 12.26 28.66 -2.78
C ILE A 213 12.23 30.16 -2.53
N PHE A 214 11.07 30.78 -2.76
CA PHE A 214 10.86 32.19 -2.47
C PHE A 214 9.91 32.34 -1.29
N ILE A 215 10.17 33.34 -0.47
CA ILE A 215 9.34 33.70 0.70
C ILE A 215 8.66 35.03 0.43
N TYR A 216 7.37 35.11 0.72
CA TYR A 216 6.53 36.28 0.49
C TYR A 216 5.81 36.67 1.77
N ASP A 217 5.45 37.96 1.86
CA ASP A 217 4.59 38.45 2.92
C ASP A 217 3.19 37.83 2.79
N GLY A 218 2.69 37.24 3.86
CA GLY A 218 1.39 36.53 3.84
C GLY A 218 0.19 37.44 3.62
N LYS A 219 0.28 38.71 3.96
CA LYS A 219 -0.81 39.67 3.83
C LYS A 219 -0.79 40.43 2.51
N THR A 220 0.38 40.83 2.05
CA THR A 220 0.56 41.69 0.87
C THR A 220 0.99 40.93 -0.38
N GLY A 221 1.58 39.76 -0.24
CA GLY A 221 2.15 39.01 -1.35
C GLY A 221 3.49 39.53 -1.86
N GLU A 222 4.08 40.52 -1.18
CA GLU A 222 5.36 41.09 -1.54
C GLU A 222 6.49 40.10 -1.25
N LYS A 223 7.48 40.03 -2.14
CA LYS A 223 8.64 39.16 -1.98
C LYS A 223 9.51 39.62 -0.80
N VAL A 224 9.84 38.69 0.08
CA VAL A 224 10.71 38.93 1.23
C VAL A 224 12.13 38.49 0.95
N CYS A 225 12.33 37.25 0.50
CA CYS A 225 13.66 36.70 0.21
C CYS A 225 13.62 35.44 -0.66
N ALA A 226 14.78 35.00 -1.09
CA ALA A 226 15.03 33.70 -1.70
C ALA A 226 15.85 32.87 -0.71
N LEU A 227 15.40 31.66 -0.37
CA LEU A 227 16.16 30.78 0.51
C LEU A 227 17.38 30.20 -0.22
N GLY A 228 18.54 30.26 0.42
CA GLY A 228 19.77 29.73 -0.14
C GLY A 228 20.36 30.56 -1.31
N GLY A 229 19.95 31.80 -1.47
CA GLY A 229 20.44 32.69 -2.54
C GLY A 229 19.84 32.34 -3.90
N SER A 230 20.67 32.06 -4.89
CA SER A 230 20.23 31.75 -6.26
C SER A 230 19.64 30.37 -6.42
N LYS A 231 19.83 29.45 -5.44
CA LYS A 231 19.43 28.07 -5.55
C LYS A 231 19.33 27.44 -4.16
N ALA A 232 18.17 26.86 -3.84
CA ALA A 232 17.97 26.12 -2.59
C ALA A 232 18.42 24.66 -2.72
N HIS A 233 18.14 24.05 -3.86
CA HIS A 233 18.46 22.66 -4.18
C HIS A 233 19.07 22.53 -5.58
N ASP A 234 19.87 21.49 -5.80
CA ASP A 234 20.46 21.17 -7.10
C ASP A 234 19.49 20.48 -8.07
N GLY A 235 18.26 20.27 -7.65
CA GLY A 235 17.20 19.66 -8.44
C GLY A 235 15.86 20.29 -8.13
N GLY A 236 14.83 19.87 -8.85
CA GLY A 236 13.46 20.35 -8.63
C GLY A 236 12.97 20.08 -7.22
N ILE A 237 12.24 21.04 -6.68
CA ILE A 237 11.64 20.93 -5.35
C ILE A 237 10.16 20.52 -5.53
N TYR A 238 9.74 19.50 -4.81
CA TYR A 238 8.39 18.94 -4.96
C TYR A 238 7.46 19.28 -3.81
N ALA A 239 8.00 19.50 -2.62
CA ALA A 239 7.16 19.78 -1.45
C ALA A 239 7.89 20.65 -0.45
N ILE A 240 7.12 21.42 0.31
CA ILE A 240 7.57 22.21 1.46
C ILE A 240 6.55 22.07 2.59
N SER A 241 7.02 22.21 3.83
CA SER A 241 6.18 22.17 5.02
C SER A 241 6.79 23.07 6.10
N TRP A 242 5.96 23.95 6.67
CA TRP A 242 6.38 24.84 7.73
C TRP A 242 6.47 24.14 9.08
N SER A 243 7.40 24.56 9.93
CA SER A 243 7.41 24.17 11.33
C SER A 243 6.17 24.74 12.05
N PRO A 244 5.70 24.09 13.13
CA PRO A 244 4.52 24.57 13.87
C PRO A 244 4.67 25.99 14.41
N ASP A 245 5.89 26.42 14.73
CA ASP A 245 6.20 27.77 15.23
C ASP A 245 6.43 28.81 14.12
N SER A 246 6.28 28.42 12.86
CA SER A 246 6.45 29.26 11.67
C SER A 246 7.88 29.79 11.43
N SER A 247 8.87 29.32 12.17
CA SER A 247 10.25 29.83 12.08
C SER A 247 11.09 29.10 11.02
N HIS A 248 10.76 27.86 10.70
CA HIS A 248 11.52 27.01 9.82
C HIS A 248 10.66 26.40 8.71
N LEU A 249 11.33 25.99 7.63
CA LEU A 249 10.70 25.33 6.49
C LEU A 249 11.45 24.04 6.18
N LEU A 250 10.70 22.95 5.98
CA LEU A 250 11.23 21.68 5.48
C LEU A 250 10.97 21.61 3.98
N SER A 251 11.97 21.21 3.20
CA SER A 251 11.85 21.04 1.74
C SER A 251 12.22 19.62 1.32
N ALA A 252 11.64 19.16 0.22
CA ALA A 252 11.90 17.85 -0.39
C ALA A 252 12.21 18.02 -1.87
N SER A 253 13.33 17.45 -2.34
CA SER A 253 13.84 17.70 -3.68
C SER A 253 14.23 16.44 -4.45
N GLY A 254 14.16 16.54 -5.76
CA GLY A 254 14.69 15.56 -6.70
C GLY A 254 16.22 15.43 -6.68
N ASP A 255 16.93 16.31 -5.98
CA ASP A 255 18.38 16.18 -5.75
C ASP A 255 18.72 15.12 -4.69
N LYS A 256 17.72 14.37 -4.20
CA LYS A 256 17.84 13.30 -3.19
C LYS A 256 18.13 13.82 -1.79
N THR A 257 17.77 15.09 -1.52
CA THR A 257 17.88 15.69 -0.21
C THR A 257 16.57 16.28 0.28
N SER A 258 16.45 16.37 1.60
CA SER A 258 15.50 17.24 2.30
C SER A 258 16.31 18.23 3.12
N LYS A 259 15.83 19.45 3.26
CA LYS A 259 16.53 20.48 4.01
C LYS A 259 15.61 21.19 4.99
N ILE A 260 16.18 21.59 6.14
CA ILE A 260 15.54 22.51 7.08
C ILE A 260 16.16 23.89 6.86
N TRP A 261 15.30 24.89 6.69
CA TRP A 261 15.68 26.28 6.49
C TRP A 261 15.25 27.14 7.66
N ASP A 262 16.14 27.98 8.15
CA ASP A 262 15.78 29.10 9.02
C ASP A 262 15.30 30.24 8.12
N VAL A 263 14.01 30.52 8.15
CA VAL A 263 13.41 31.50 7.23
C VAL A 263 13.85 32.93 7.58
N GLY A 264 13.97 33.25 8.86
CA GLY A 264 14.43 34.57 9.30
C GLY A 264 15.88 34.88 8.89
N ALA A 265 16.75 33.90 9.00
CA ALA A 265 18.16 34.01 8.61
C ALA A 265 18.39 33.71 7.13
N SER A 266 17.40 33.22 6.42
CA SER A 266 17.46 32.81 5.00
C SER A 266 18.55 31.77 4.71
N SER A 267 18.84 30.90 5.68
CA SER A 267 19.95 29.93 5.61
C SER A 267 19.50 28.51 5.89
N VAL A 268 20.24 27.55 5.33
CA VAL A 268 20.03 26.13 5.61
C VAL A 268 20.55 25.78 7.01
N VAL A 269 19.73 25.06 7.79
CA VAL A 269 20.07 24.58 9.12
C VAL A 269 20.59 23.15 9.05
N SER A 270 19.91 22.29 8.31
CA SER A 270 20.26 20.88 8.16
C SER A 270 19.98 20.41 6.75
N THR A 271 20.86 19.54 6.25
CA THR A 271 20.66 18.84 4.98
C THR A 271 20.61 17.35 5.24
N PHE A 272 19.48 16.72 4.92
CA PHE A 272 19.30 15.28 5.00
C PHE A 272 19.62 14.68 3.64
N ASN A 273 20.78 14.05 3.53
CA ASN A 273 21.19 13.38 2.30
C ASN A 273 20.63 11.95 2.32
N MET A 274 19.68 11.67 1.45
CA MET A 274 18.91 10.42 1.48
C MET A 274 19.56 9.30 0.66
N GLY A 275 20.62 9.58 -0.07
CA GLY A 275 21.32 8.57 -0.85
C GLY A 275 21.70 9.05 -2.25
N SER A 276 22.18 8.13 -3.09
CA SER A 276 22.65 8.39 -4.45
C SER A 276 21.79 7.72 -5.54
N ASN A 277 20.85 6.86 -5.15
CA ASN A 277 19.98 6.16 -6.08
C ASN A 277 18.86 7.09 -6.57
N VAL A 278 18.37 6.87 -7.79
CA VAL A 278 17.20 7.60 -8.33
C VAL A 278 15.99 7.49 -7.39
N LEU A 279 15.81 6.34 -6.75
CA LEU A 279 14.70 6.10 -5.80
C LEU A 279 14.82 6.90 -4.50
N ASP A 280 15.96 7.55 -4.26
CA ASP A 280 16.17 8.40 -3.08
C ASP A 280 15.74 9.86 -3.31
N GLN A 281 15.21 10.20 -4.48
CA GLN A 281 14.57 11.48 -4.72
C GLN A 281 13.42 11.69 -3.72
N GLN A 282 13.29 12.92 -3.22
CA GLN A 282 12.28 13.26 -2.22
C GLN A 282 11.12 14.00 -2.88
N LEU A 283 9.92 13.44 -2.78
CA LEU A 283 8.73 13.93 -3.49
C LEU A 283 7.68 14.57 -2.61
N GLY A 284 7.76 14.36 -1.31
CA GLY A 284 6.82 14.89 -0.33
C GLY A 284 7.47 15.10 1.01
N CYS A 285 6.91 15.98 1.82
CA CYS A 285 7.36 16.19 3.19
C CYS A 285 6.24 16.77 4.07
N LEU A 286 6.40 16.58 5.37
CA LEU A 286 5.50 17.10 6.39
C LEU A 286 6.27 17.35 7.68
N TRP A 287 6.07 18.53 8.26
CA TRP A 287 6.52 18.85 9.61
C TRP A 287 5.29 18.90 10.53
N GLN A 288 5.15 17.95 11.42
CA GLN A 288 4.02 17.88 12.34
C GLN A 288 4.52 17.61 13.75
N LYS A 289 4.24 18.50 14.71
CA LYS A 289 4.84 18.49 16.04
C LYS A 289 6.38 18.41 15.92
N ASP A 290 7.00 17.42 16.55
CA ASP A 290 8.45 17.19 16.47
C ASP A 290 8.85 16.25 15.34
N HIS A 291 7.88 15.76 14.56
CA HIS A 291 8.12 14.81 13.48
C HIS A 291 8.45 15.52 12.17
N LEU A 292 9.50 15.08 11.54
CA LEU A 292 9.92 15.48 10.20
C LEU A 292 9.78 14.28 9.29
N ILE A 293 8.84 14.33 8.37
CA ILE A 293 8.55 13.20 7.49
C ILE A 293 8.86 13.58 6.05
N SER A 294 9.52 12.69 5.32
CA SER A 294 9.69 12.81 3.86
C SER A 294 9.29 11.52 3.16
N ILE A 295 8.90 11.64 1.90
CA ILE A 295 8.53 10.53 1.04
C ILE A 295 9.54 10.42 -0.08
N SER A 296 10.18 9.26 -0.19
CA SER A 296 11.12 8.96 -1.28
C SER A 296 10.38 8.43 -2.52
N LEU A 297 11.03 8.52 -3.68
CA LEU A 297 10.51 7.92 -4.92
C LEU A 297 10.34 6.40 -4.82
N SER A 298 11.05 5.75 -3.91
CA SER A 298 10.81 4.33 -3.55
C SER A 298 9.45 4.08 -2.91
N GLY A 299 8.76 5.14 -2.49
CA GLY A 299 7.54 5.06 -1.68
C GLY A 299 7.81 5.01 -0.18
N TYR A 300 9.05 4.90 0.23
CA TYR A 300 9.41 4.81 1.65
C TYR A 300 9.08 6.09 2.39
N ILE A 301 8.62 5.91 3.62
CA ILE A 301 8.29 7.01 4.53
C ILE A 301 9.45 7.16 5.51
N ASN A 302 10.12 8.31 5.47
CA ASN A 302 11.29 8.57 6.29
C ASN A 302 10.92 9.47 7.47
N TYR A 303 11.30 9.07 8.67
CA TYR A 303 11.26 9.91 9.86
C TYR A 303 12.67 10.50 10.03
N LEU A 304 12.83 11.78 9.71
CA LEU A 304 14.13 12.44 9.70
C LEU A 304 14.57 12.80 11.12
N ASP A 305 15.90 12.76 11.35
CA ASP A 305 16.51 13.05 12.64
C ASP A 305 17.32 14.36 12.56
N LYS A 306 16.85 15.41 13.25
CA LYS A 306 17.57 16.69 13.35
C LYS A 306 18.96 16.55 13.95
N ASN A 307 19.13 15.61 14.86
CA ASN A 307 20.40 15.42 15.59
C ASN A 307 21.39 14.57 14.80
N ASN A 308 20.94 13.84 13.79
CA ASN A 308 21.77 13.04 12.90
C ASN A 308 21.22 13.08 11.48
N PRO A 309 21.55 14.13 10.69
CA PRO A 309 21.02 14.28 9.34
C PRO A 309 21.41 13.18 8.34
N ASN A 310 22.39 12.36 8.67
CA ASN A 310 22.89 11.29 7.80
C ASN A 310 22.13 9.98 7.95
N LYS A 311 21.27 9.86 8.96
CA LYS A 311 20.52 8.63 9.21
C LYS A 311 19.13 8.94 9.74
N PRO A 312 18.04 8.50 9.05
CA PRO A 312 16.69 8.62 9.58
C PRO A 312 16.53 7.89 10.91
N LEU A 313 15.65 8.41 11.76
CA LEU A 313 15.22 7.71 12.99
C LEU A 313 14.57 6.38 12.65
N ARG A 314 13.79 6.37 11.57
CA ARG A 314 13.05 5.20 11.11
C ARG A 314 12.72 5.38 9.63
N VAL A 315 12.69 4.27 8.90
CA VAL A 315 12.21 4.21 7.52
C VAL A 315 11.08 3.18 7.47
N ILE A 316 9.90 3.62 7.06
CA ILE A 316 8.77 2.71 6.89
C ILE A 316 8.79 2.20 5.47
N LYS A 317 8.89 0.89 5.34
CA LYS A 317 8.84 0.16 4.09
C LYS A 317 7.51 -0.60 3.98
N GLY A 318 7.30 -1.35 2.93
CA GLY A 318 6.08 -2.09 2.68
C GLY A 318 5.85 -2.23 1.18
N HIS A 319 4.59 -2.30 0.78
CA HIS A 319 4.21 -2.42 -0.62
C HIS A 319 3.42 -1.20 -1.09
N SER A 320 3.70 -0.78 -2.32
CA SER A 320 2.88 0.20 -3.04
C SER A 320 2.04 -0.43 -4.16
N LYS A 321 2.31 -1.69 -4.49
CA LYS A 321 1.61 -2.49 -5.52
C LYS A 321 0.85 -3.64 -4.87
N SER A 322 -0.09 -4.22 -5.61
CA SER A 322 -0.91 -5.36 -5.15
C SER A 322 -0.07 -6.46 -4.54
N ILE A 323 -0.48 -6.95 -3.37
CA ILE A 323 0.12 -8.12 -2.74
C ILE A 323 -0.55 -9.37 -3.32
N GLN A 324 0.26 -10.32 -3.79
CA GLN A 324 -0.21 -11.54 -4.44
C GLN A 324 -0.17 -12.77 -3.54
N CYS A 325 0.79 -12.82 -2.62
CA CYS A 325 1.01 -13.98 -1.78
C CYS A 325 1.51 -13.60 -0.39
N LEU A 326 1.36 -14.53 0.52
CA LEU A 326 1.60 -14.34 1.95
C LEU A 326 2.08 -15.65 2.56
N THR A 327 3.02 -15.57 3.47
CA THR A 327 3.35 -16.68 4.37
C THR A 327 3.78 -16.13 5.73
N VAL A 328 3.84 -17.00 6.72
CA VAL A 328 4.23 -16.65 8.09
C VAL A 328 5.35 -17.58 8.55
N HIS A 329 6.18 -17.08 9.46
CA HIS A 329 7.28 -17.83 10.03
C HIS A 329 7.52 -17.42 11.47
N LYS A 330 7.86 -18.39 12.32
CA LYS A 330 8.23 -18.13 13.71
C LYS A 330 9.74 -18.30 13.88
N ASN A 331 10.38 -17.31 14.47
CA ASN A 331 11.81 -17.32 14.73
C ASN A 331 12.09 -16.71 16.12
N GLY A 332 12.70 -17.48 17.00
CA GLY A 332 13.08 -17.00 18.33
C GLY A 332 11.92 -16.52 19.19
N GLY A 333 10.75 -17.14 19.07
CA GLY A 333 9.54 -16.76 19.80
C GLY A 333 8.77 -15.59 19.18
N LYS A 334 9.29 -14.99 18.11
CA LYS A 334 8.62 -13.93 17.36
C LYS A 334 7.96 -14.48 16.10
N SER A 335 6.81 -13.92 15.76
CA SER A 335 6.10 -14.25 14.53
C SER A 335 6.32 -13.16 13.48
N TYR A 336 6.66 -13.58 12.28
CA TYR A 336 6.89 -12.71 11.15
C TYR A 336 5.94 -13.02 10.00
N ILE A 337 5.54 -11.97 9.29
CA ILE A 337 4.68 -12.07 8.12
C ILE A 337 5.53 -11.71 6.90
N TYR A 338 5.49 -12.54 5.86
CA TYR A 338 6.18 -12.30 4.59
C TYR A 338 5.16 -12.12 3.49
N SER A 339 5.30 -11.08 2.71
CA SER A 339 4.38 -10.77 1.61
C SER A 339 5.12 -10.51 0.32
N GLY A 340 4.58 -11.00 -0.78
CA GLY A 340 5.13 -10.82 -2.11
C GLY A 340 4.17 -10.05 -3.01
N SER A 341 4.70 -9.11 -3.78
CA SER A 341 3.89 -8.19 -4.56
C SER A 341 3.99 -8.39 -6.07
N HIS A 342 3.15 -7.67 -6.78
CA HIS A 342 3.07 -7.68 -8.24
C HIS A 342 4.38 -7.22 -8.92
N ASP A 343 5.16 -6.38 -8.26
CA ASP A 343 6.44 -5.86 -8.80
C ASP A 343 7.67 -6.71 -8.43
N GLY A 344 7.47 -7.84 -7.76
CA GLY A 344 8.56 -8.74 -7.34
C GLY A 344 9.13 -8.44 -5.96
N HIS A 345 8.63 -7.42 -5.29
CA HIS A 345 9.10 -7.03 -3.97
C HIS A 345 8.59 -7.97 -2.89
N ILE A 346 9.48 -8.41 -2.01
CA ILE A 346 9.15 -9.20 -0.82
C ILE A 346 9.48 -8.36 0.42
N ASN A 347 8.49 -8.21 1.29
CA ASN A 347 8.61 -7.47 2.54
C ASN A 347 8.24 -8.35 3.72
N TYR A 348 8.79 -8.05 4.89
CA TYR A 348 8.42 -8.74 6.12
C TYR A 348 8.02 -7.75 7.20
N TRP A 349 7.13 -8.20 8.09
CA TRP A 349 6.70 -7.47 9.28
C TRP A 349 6.87 -8.33 10.51
N ASP A 350 7.37 -7.71 11.59
CA ASP A 350 7.25 -8.24 12.93
C ASP A 350 5.79 -8.09 13.36
N SER A 351 5.12 -9.20 13.61
CA SER A 351 3.69 -9.18 13.95
C SER A 351 3.39 -8.41 15.23
N GLU A 352 4.31 -8.37 16.19
CA GLU A 352 4.11 -7.71 17.48
C GLU A 352 4.34 -6.19 17.38
N THR A 353 5.45 -5.77 16.78
CA THR A 353 5.87 -4.36 16.75
C THR A 353 5.40 -3.63 15.50
N GLY A 354 5.12 -4.33 14.41
CA GLY A 354 4.82 -3.74 13.11
C GLY A 354 6.06 -3.25 12.37
N GLU A 355 7.24 -3.42 12.93
CA GLU A 355 8.48 -3.10 12.24
C GLU A 355 8.63 -3.96 10.99
N ASN A 356 9.06 -3.33 9.91
CA ASN A 356 9.15 -3.99 8.63
C ASN A 356 10.43 -3.64 7.89
N ASP A 357 10.81 -4.49 6.96
CA ASP A 357 11.92 -4.24 6.06
C ASP A 357 11.76 -5.13 4.80
N SER A 358 12.55 -4.83 3.79
CA SER A 358 12.73 -5.66 2.62
C SER A 358 13.99 -6.51 2.77
N PHE A 359 14.13 -7.51 1.92
CA PHE A 359 15.35 -8.32 1.88
C PHE A 359 16.47 -7.55 1.18
N ALA A 360 17.69 -7.66 1.69
CA ALA A 360 18.86 -7.05 1.09
C ALA A 360 19.26 -7.76 -0.21
N GLY A 361 19.74 -7.01 -1.20
CA GLY A 361 20.22 -7.53 -2.48
C GLY A 361 19.16 -7.57 -3.57
N LYS A 362 19.44 -8.33 -4.64
CA LYS A 362 18.53 -8.44 -5.79
C LYS A 362 17.63 -9.66 -5.66
N GLY A 363 16.33 -9.41 -5.62
CA GLY A 363 15.30 -10.44 -5.57
C GLY A 363 14.64 -10.69 -6.92
N HIS A 364 13.36 -11.08 -6.86
CA HIS A 364 12.56 -11.27 -8.06
C HIS A 364 12.35 -9.96 -8.84
N THR A 365 12.30 -10.08 -10.17
CA THR A 365 12.14 -8.94 -11.08
C THR A 365 10.72 -8.82 -11.64
N ASN A 366 9.82 -9.72 -11.27
CA ASN A 366 8.43 -9.75 -11.70
C ASN A 366 7.57 -10.31 -10.57
N GLN A 367 6.26 -10.35 -10.77
CA GLN A 367 5.27 -10.78 -9.77
C GLN A 367 5.69 -12.03 -9.01
N VAL A 368 5.67 -11.95 -7.69
CA VAL A 368 5.84 -13.12 -6.81
C VAL A 368 4.48 -13.83 -6.73
N SER A 369 4.41 -15.03 -7.29
CA SER A 369 3.15 -15.75 -7.43
C SER A 369 2.78 -16.57 -6.21
N ARG A 370 3.76 -17.14 -5.53
CA ARG A 370 3.56 -17.94 -4.32
C ARG A 370 4.81 -17.94 -3.47
N MET A 371 4.60 -18.03 -2.16
CA MET A 371 5.68 -18.21 -1.17
C MET A 371 5.27 -19.22 -0.13
N THR A 372 6.25 -19.97 0.35
CA THR A 372 6.08 -20.89 1.47
C THR A 372 7.40 -20.99 2.25
N VAL A 373 7.35 -21.58 3.43
CA VAL A 373 8.55 -21.79 4.25
C VAL A 373 8.83 -23.28 4.32
N ASP A 374 10.08 -23.69 4.04
CA ASP A 374 10.49 -25.07 4.12
C ASP A 374 10.96 -25.44 5.55
N GLU A 375 11.28 -26.73 5.76
CA GLU A 375 11.72 -27.23 7.07
C GLU A 375 13.13 -26.74 7.48
N ALA A 376 13.90 -26.17 6.53
CA ALA A 376 15.22 -25.59 6.77
C ALA A 376 15.15 -24.07 7.03
N ASP A 377 13.98 -23.54 7.36
CA ASP A 377 13.74 -22.10 7.60
C ASP A 377 14.14 -21.23 6.41
N GLN A 378 13.87 -21.71 5.20
CA GLN A 378 14.05 -20.95 3.98
C GLN A 378 12.72 -20.51 3.40
N LEU A 379 12.68 -19.28 2.90
CA LEU A 379 11.56 -18.79 2.11
C LEU A 379 11.71 -19.34 0.68
N VAL A 380 10.74 -20.12 0.26
CA VAL A 380 10.67 -20.66 -1.10
C VAL A 380 9.66 -19.84 -1.87
N SER A 381 10.11 -19.11 -2.87
CA SER A 381 9.26 -18.22 -3.66
C SER A 381 9.36 -18.53 -5.14
N CYS A 382 8.23 -18.47 -5.85
CA CYS A 382 8.20 -18.58 -7.30
C CYS A 382 7.61 -17.31 -7.90
N SER A 383 8.06 -16.95 -9.10
CA SER A 383 7.75 -15.68 -9.72
C SER A 383 7.55 -15.79 -11.23
N MET A 384 6.84 -14.81 -11.78
CA MET A 384 6.73 -14.62 -13.23
C MET A 384 8.05 -14.27 -13.91
N ASP A 385 9.14 -14.12 -13.16
CA ASP A 385 10.50 -14.00 -13.69
C ASP A 385 11.14 -15.35 -14.05
N ASP A 386 10.34 -16.43 -14.05
CA ASP A 386 10.74 -17.80 -14.38
C ASP A 386 11.75 -18.41 -13.40
N THR A 387 11.71 -17.97 -12.13
CA THR A 387 12.61 -18.50 -11.10
C THR A 387 11.87 -19.01 -9.88
N VAL A 388 12.50 -19.97 -9.19
CA VAL A 388 12.22 -20.35 -7.82
C VAL A 388 13.43 -19.98 -6.98
N ARG A 389 13.22 -19.28 -5.88
CA ARG A 389 14.29 -18.81 -4.99
C ARG A 389 14.14 -19.41 -3.61
N TYR A 390 15.28 -19.81 -3.04
CA TYR A 390 15.41 -20.31 -1.67
C TYR A 390 16.22 -19.27 -0.88
N THR A 391 15.57 -18.54 0.02
CA THR A 391 16.19 -17.42 0.75
C THR A 391 16.17 -17.69 2.24
N ASN A 392 17.31 -17.57 2.92
CA ASN A 392 17.42 -17.79 4.35
C ASN A 392 16.62 -16.73 5.13
N LEU A 393 15.70 -17.17 5.98
CA LEU A 393 14.82 -16.28 6.74
C LEU A 393 15.48 -15.70 7.99
N ILE A 394 16.62 -16.18 8.40
CA ILE A 394 17.37 -15.61 9.53
C ILE A 394 18.18 -14.42 9.06
N GLN A 395 18.90 -14.56 7.95
CA GLN A 395 19.74 -13.51 7.37
C GLN A 395 18.93 -12.48 6.58
N ARG A 396 17.85 -12.90 5.93
CA ARG A 396 16.98 -12.06 5.10
C ARG A 396 17.74 -11.29 4.03
N ASP A 397 18.66 -11.99 3.39
CA ASP A 397 19.56 -11.46 2.38
C ASP A 397 19.56 -12.39 1.16
N TYR A 398 19.42 -11.80 -0.02
CA TYR A 398 19.43 -12.52 -1.29
C TYR A 398 20.83 -12.98 -1.72
N SER A 399 21.90 -12.48 -1.14
CA SER A 399 23.27 -12.77 -1.57
C SER A 399 23.66 -14.25 -1.44
N GLY A 400 23.14 -14.96 -0.45
CA GLY A 400 23.39 -16.38 -0.21
C GLY A 400 22.33 -17.32 -0.75
N GLN A 401 21.38 -16.82 -1.54
CA GLN A 401 20.24 -17.60 -2.01
C GLN A 401 20.60 -18.56 -3.14
N SER A 402 19.80 -19.63 -3.24
CA SER A 402 19.75 -20.47 -4.43
C SER A 402 18.67 -19.95 -5.37
N VAL A 403 19.04 -19.74 -6.62
CA VAL A 403 18.12 -19.34 -7.69
C VAL A 403 18.03 -20.47 -8.69
N VAL A 404 16.84 -21.04 -8.87
CA VAL A 404 16.60 -22.09 -9.86
C VAL A 404 15.82 -21.48 -11.02
N LYS A 405 16.44 -21.46 -12.20
CA LYS A 405 15.79 -21.05 -13.44
C LYS A 405 14.90 -22.16 -13.97
N LEU A 406 13.69 -21.81 -14.33
CA LEU A 406 12.73 -22.71 -14.97
C LEU A 406 12.59 -22.37 -16.45
N ASP A 407 12.26 -23.37 -17.26
CA ASP A 407 12.03 -23.19 -18.70
C ASP A 407 10.68 -22.53 -18.99
N ILE A 408 9.73 -22.68 -18.06
CA ILE A 408 8.34 -22.19 -18.20
C ILE A 408 7.96 -21.46 -16.91
N GLN A 409 7.11 -20.45 -17.04
CA GLN A 409 6.66 -19.63 -15.93
C GLN A 409 5.99 -20.46 -14.84
N PRO A 410 6.46 -20.39 -13.57
CA PRO A 410 5.80 -21.05 -12.45
C PRO A 410 4.56 -20.27 -12.00
N LYS A 411 3.58 -20.99 -11.48
CA LYS A 411 2.36 -20.44 -10.91
C LYS A 411 2.23 -20.65 -9.41
N CYS A 412 2.74 -21.78 -8.92
CA CYS A 412 2.61 -22.16 -7.51
C CYS A 412 3.75 -23.09 -7.13
N VAL A 413 4.14 -23.04 -5.87
CA VAL A 413 5.13 -23.92 -5.27
C VAL A 413 4.63 -24.42 -3.93
N ALA A 414 4.86 -25.70 -3.64
CA ALA A 414 4.63 -26.32 -2.34
C ALA A 414 5.85 -27.12 -1.93
N VAL A 415 6.11 -27.17 -0.63
CA VAL A 415 7.25 -27.87 -0.06
C VAL A 415 6.80 -29.04 0.80
N GLY A 416 7.64 -30.05 0.89
CA GLY A 416 7.45 -31.19 1.76
C GLY A 416 8.72 -31.52 2.53
N PRO A 417 8.65 -32.45 3.49
CA PRO A 417 9.82 -32.88 4.25
C PRO A 417 10.85 -33.57 3.34
N GLY A 418 12.11 -33.55 3.75
CA GLY A 418 13.19 -34.20 3.00
C GLY A 418 13.77 -33.36 1.86
N GLY A 419 13.54 -32.05 1.86
CA GLY A 419 14.09 -31.15 0.84
C GLY A 419 13.29 -31.13 -0.47
N TYR A 420 12.07 -31.68 -0.48
CA TYR A 420 11.23 -31.73 -1.68
C TYR A 420 10.44 -30.43 -1.87
N ALA A 421 10.30 -30.05 -3.13
CA ALA A 421 9.36 -29.02 -3.55
C ALA A 421 8.71 -29.43 -4.87
N VAL A 422 7.43 -29.11 -5.04
CA VAL A 422 6.71 -29.33 -6.29
C VAL A 422 6.30 -27.97 -6.82
N VAL A 423 6.66 -27.71 -8.08
CA VAL A 423 6.37 -26.44 -8.75
C VAL A 423 5.42 -26.72 -9.91
N VAL A 424 4.28 -26.07 -9.94
CA VAL A 424 3.40 -26.11 -11.11
C VAL A 424 3.64 -24.87 -11.97
N CYS A 425 3.85 -25.14 -13.25
CA CYS A 425 4.12 -24.13 -14.28
C CYS A 425 3.00 -24.14 -15.32
N ILE A 426 3.05 -23.23 -16.28
CA ILE A 426 2.12 -23.27 -17.41
C ILE A 426 2.35 -24.58 -18.18
N GLY A 427 1.38 -25.51 -18.11
CA GLY A 427 1.44 -26.79 -18.80
C GLY A 427 2.51 -27.77 -18.35
N GLN A 428 3.12 -27.56 -17.18
CA GLN A 428 4.24 -28.38 -16.71
C GLN A 428 4.25 -28.55 -15.20
N ILE A 429 4.71 -29.68 -14.69
CA ILE A 429 4.92 -29.94 -13.26
C ILE A 429 6.39 -30.32 -13.05
N VAL A 430 7.06 -29.65 -12.12
CA VAL A 430 8.48 -29.86 -11.81
C VAL A 430 8.64 -30.33 -10.36
N LEU A 431 9.34 -31.45 -10.17
CA LEU A 431 9.78 -31.89 -8.85
C LEU A 431 11.20 -31.37 -8.61
N MET A 432 11.38 -30.77 -7.44
CA MET A 432 12.68 -30.30 -6.98
C MET A 432 13.07 -31.03 -5.71
N LYS A 433 14.34 -31.35 -5.57
CA LYS A 433 14.93 -31.92 -4.35
C LYS A 433 16.25 -31.22 -4.06
N ASP A 434 16.43 -30.80 -2.80
CA ASP A 434 17.66 -30.13 -2.36
C ASP A 434 18.01 -28.92 -3.25
N GLN A 435 17.01 -28.14 -3.59
CA GLN A 435 17.12 -26.90 -4.39
C GLN A 435 17.53 -27.11 -5.85
N LYS A 436 17.26 -28.30 -6.38
CA LYS A 436 17.58 -28.65 -7.78
C LYS A 436 16.40 -29.37 -8.44
N LYS A 437 16.19 -29.09 -9.73
CA LYS A 437 15.22 -29.86 -10.53
C LYS A 437 15.70 -31.33 -10.65
N CYS A 438 14.79 -32.25 -10.37
CA CYS A 438 15.12 -33.69 -10.47
C CYS A 438 14.14 -34.47 -11.36
N PHE A 439 12.96 -33.96 -11.62
CA PHE A 439 11.95 -34.63 -12.46
C PHE A 439 10.96 -33.61 -13.01
N THR A 440 10.51 -33.82 -14.26
CA THR A 440 9.58 -32.91 -14.94
C THR A 440 8.52 -33.73 -15.68
N ILE A 441 7.26 -33.28 -15.56
CA ILE A 441 6.14 -33.76 -16.36
C ILE A 441 5.80 -32.64 -17.37
N ASP A 442 6.18 -32.85 -18.65
CA ASP A 442 6.05 -31.82 -19.70
C ASP A 442 4.64 -31.64 -20.25
N ASP A 443 3.83 -32.70 -20.22
CA ASP A 443 2.45 -32.68 -20.66
C ASP A 443 1.60 -33.54 -19.74
N PRO A 444 1.05 -32.95 -18.67
CA PRO A 444 0.24 -33.70 -17.73
C PRO A 444 -1.16 -34.06 -18.27
N GLY A 445 -1.54 -33.54 -19.43
CA GLY A 445 -2.87 -33.77 -20.02
C GLY A 445 -3.96 -32.83 -19.50
N TYR A 446 -3.62 -31.83 -18.72
CA TYR A 446 -4.48 -30.78 -18.19
C TYR A 446 -3.63 -29.55 -17.85
N GLU A 447 -4.25 -28.42 -17.60
CA GLU A 447 -3.55 -27.23 -17.15
C GLU A 447 -3.45 -27.23 -15.61
N PRO A 448 -2.26 -27.46 -15.01
CA PRO A 448 -2.09 -27.40 -13.57
C PRO A 448 -2.10 -25.95 -13.10
N GLU A 449 -2.75 -25.68 -11.99
CA GLU A 449 -2.90 -24.32 -11.44
C GLU A 449 -2.26 -24.16 -10.07
N VAL A 450 -2.47 -25.09 -9.16
CA VAL A 450 -2.03 -25.03 -7.77
C VAL A 450 -1.57 -26.40 -7.29
N VAL A 451 -0.74 -26.41 -6.25
CA VAL A 451 -0.19 -27.64 -5.68
C VAL A 451 -0.12 -27.55 -4.15
N ALA A 452 -0.33 -28.68 -3.49
CA ALA A 452 -0.05 -28.85 -2.08
C ALA A 452 0.63 -30.21 -1.86
N VAL A 453 1.54 -30.27 -0.88
CA VAL A 453 2.22 -31.52 -0.51
C VAL A 453 1.70 -31.95 0.85
N HIS A 454 1.33 -33.24 0.95
CA HIS A 454 0.90 -33.83 2.22
C HIS A 454 2.03 -33.70 3.26
N PRO A 455 1.71 -33.43 4.53
CA PRO A 455 2.75 -33.26 5.56
C PRO A 455 3.69 -34.45 5.73
N SER A 456 3.26 -35.66 5.38
CA SER A 456 4.14 -36.85 5.37
C SER A 456 5.19 -36.84 4.24
N GLY A 457 5.00 -35.98 3.23
CA GLY A 457 5.86 -35.96 2.05
C GLY A 457 5.62 -37.07 1.03
N SER A 458 4.58 -37.87 1.23
CA SER A 458 4.29 -39.02 0.36
C SER A 458 3.46 -38.68 -0.88
N THR A 459 2.70 -37.60 -0.84
CA THR A 459 1.72 -37.26 -1.88
C THR A 459 1.72 -35.78 -2.17
N ALA A 460 1.67 -35.44 -3.47
CA ALA A 460 1.39 -34.09 -3.93
C ALA A 460 0.01 -34.04 -4.59
N ALA A 461 -0.81 -33.07 -4.21
CA ALA A 461 -2.11 -32.83 -4.83
C ALA A 461 -2.00 -31.63 -5.76
N VAL A 462 -2.40 -31.78 -7.00
CA VAL A 462 -2.35 -30.73 -8.04
C VAL A 462 -3.78 -30.43 -8.50
N GLY A 463 -4.19 -29.18 -8.30
CA GLY A 463 -5.47 -28.69 -8.77
C GLY A 463 -5.37 -28.18 -10.20
N GLY A 464 -6.33 -28.56 -11.04
CA GLY A 464 -6.36 -28.21 -12.46
C GLY A 464 -7.45 -27.22 -12.82
N ALA A 465 -7.24 -26.56 -13.95
CA ALA A 465 -8.23 -25.66 -14.56
C ALA A 465 -9.51 -26.39 -15.01
N ASP A 466 -9.46 -27.71 -15.15
CA ASP A 466 -10.59 -28.56 -15.50
C ASP A 466 -11.50 -28.89 -14.30
N GLY A 467 -11.17 -28.38 -13.11
CA GLY A 467 -11.96 -28.64 -11.90
C GLY A 467 -11.60 -29.92 -11.18
N ASN A 468 -10.56 -30.64 -11.61
CA ASN A 468 -10.13 -31.87 -10.97
C ASN A 468 -8.85 -31.66 -10.18
N VAL A 469 -8.72 -32.42 -9.08
CA VAL A 469 -7.48 -32.54 -8.32
C VAL A 469 -6.88 -33.91 -8.59
N ARG A 470 -5.61 -33.95 -8.99
CA ARG A 470 -4.87 -35.19 -9.26
C ARG A 470 -3.82 -35.40 -8.20
N LEU A 471 -3.67 -36.65 -7.79
CA LEU A 471 -2.72 -37.05 -6.76
C LEU A 471 -1.50 -37.71 -7.40
N TYR A 472 -0.32 -37.33 -6.91
CA TYR A 472 0.96 -37.87 -7.35
C TYR A 472 1.73 -38.42 -6.16
N SER A 473 2.28 -39.62 -6.29
CA SER A 473 3.20 -40.18 -5.29
C SER A 473 4.57 -39.57 -5.47
N LEU A 474 5.18 -39.10 -4.37
CA LEU A 474 6.60 -38.73 -4.37
C LEU A 474 7.43 -39.94 -4.00
N GLN A 475 8.17 -40.49 -4.97
CA GLN A 475 9.00 -41.65 -4.81
C GLN A 475 10.43 -41.37 -5.27
N GLY A 476 11.34 -41.19 -4.31
CA GLY A 476 12.75 -40.87 -4.63
C GLY A 476 12.85 -39.54 -5.39
N THR A 477 13.20 -39.60 -6.68
CA THR A 477 13.36 -38.43 -7.55
C THR A 477 12.27 -38.31 -8.61
N THR A 478 11.12 -38.99 -8.41
CA THR A 478 10.02 -39.01 -9.41
C THR A 478 8.68 -38.71 -8.80
N LEU A 479 7.77 -38.23 -9.64
CA LEU A 479 6.34 -38.09 -9.36
C LEU A 479 5.58 -39.08 -10.20
N LYS A 480 4.72 -39.87 -9.56
CA LYS A 480 3.88 -40.87 -10.23
C LYS A 480 2.40 -40.54 -10.00
N HIS A 481 1.65 -40.39 -11.10
CA HIS A 481 0.22 -40.19 -11.04
C HIS A 481 -0.51 -41.40 -10.43
N GLU A 482 -1.38 -41.20 -9.47
CA GLU A 482 -2.10 -42.23 -8.72
C GLU A 482 -3.46 -42.59 -9.34
N ASP A 483 -3.70 -42.39 -10.61
CA ASP A 483 -4.94 -42.74 -11.32
C ASP A 483 -6.25 -42.42 -10.52
N LYS A 484 -6.24 -41.34 -9.76
CA LYS A 484 -7.36 -40.89 -8.96
C LYS A 484 -7.65 -39.40 -9.19
N LEU A 485 -8.91 -39.11 -9.47
CA LEU A 485 -9.42 -37.77 -9.66
C LEU A 485 -10.34 -37.39 -8.51
N LEU A 486 -10.11 -36.23 -7.92
CA LEU A 486 -11.04 -35.61 -6.99
C LEU A 486 -11.76 -34.48 -7.73
N GLU A 487 -13.08 -34.47 -7.68
CA GLU A 487 -13.88 -33.48 -8.38
C GLU A 487 -14.25 -32.31 -7.48
N ALA A 488 -13.77 -31.10 -7.82
CA ALA A 488 -14.28 -29.85 -7.28
C ALA A 488 -15.52 -29.43 -8.09
N LYS A 489 -16.14 -28.33 -7.68
CA LYS A 489 -17.36 -27.85 -8.34
C LYS A 489 -17.09 -26.87 -9.49
N GLY A 490 -15.83 -26.51 -9.71
CA GLY A 490 -15.37 -25.64 -10.79
C GLY A 490 -13.84 -25.63 -10.87
N PRO A 491 -13.24 -24.82 -11.74
CA PRO A 491 -11.78 -24.72 -11.84
C PRO A 491 -11.13 -24.48 -10.48
N VAL A 492 -10.12 -25.28 -10.14
CA VAL A 492 -9.48 -25.23 -8.84
C VAL A 492 -8.60 -23.97 -8.76
N THR A 493 -8.78 -23.20 -7.69
CA THR A 493 -8.07 -21.93 -7.48
C THR A 493 -7.02 -22.02 -6.38
N ASP A 494 -7.28 -22.84 -5.35
CA ASP A 494 -6.31 -23.11 -4.29
C ASP A 494 -6.68 -24.40 -3.58
N LEU A 495 -5.71 -25.01 -2.91
CA LEU A 495 -5.93 -26.20 -2.09
C LEU A 495 -4.89 -26.29 -0.98
N ALA A 496 -5.24 -26.90 0.13
CA ALA A 496 -4.37 -27.04 1.28
C ALA A 496 -4.72 -28.29 2.11
N TYR A 497 -3.69 -29.03 2.52
CA TYR A 497 -3.84 -30.07 3.53
C TYR A 497 -3.94 -29.45 4.92
N SER A 498 -4.76 -30.04 5.79
CA SER A 498 -4.70 -29.73 7.22
C SER A 498 -3.31 -30.07 7.77
N HIS A 499 -2.90 -29.41 8.86
CA HIS A 499 -1.55 -29.60 9.40
C HIS A 499 -1.29 -31.04 9.88
N ASP A 500 -2.33 -31.74 10.31
CA ASP A 500 -2.26 -33.18 10.68
C ASP A 500 -2.35 -34.12 9.47
N GLY A 501 -2.56 -33.58 8.27
CA GLY A 501 -2.68 -34.39 7.04
C GLY A 501 -4.00 -35.14 6.89
N ALA A 502 -4.95 -34.96 7.79
CA ALA A 502 -6.20 -35.72 7.78
C ALA A 502 -7.19 -35.27 6.70
N PHE A 503 -7.12 -34.02 6.27
CA PHE A 503 -8.05 -33.44 5.30
C PHE A 503 -7.34 -32.62 4.23
N LEU A 504 -7.95 -32.60 3.04
CA LEU A 504 -7.58 -31.73 1.94
C LEU A 504 -8.75 -30.81 1.62
N ALA A 505 -8.56 -29.51 1.78
CA ALA A 505 -9.55 -28.51 1.41
C ALA A 505 -9.21 -27.95 0.02
N VAL A 506 -10.22 -27.85 -0.83
CA VAL A 506 -10.10 -27.39 -2.23
C VAL A 506 -11.12 -26.30 -2.47
N CYS A 507 -10.67 -25.12 -2.88
CA CYS A 507 -11.56 -24.05 -3.29
C CYS A 507 -11.53 -23.85 -4.80
N ASP A 508 -12.61 -23.30 -5.35
CA ASP A 508 -12.79 -23.21 -6.78
C ASP A 508 -13.42 -21.89 -7.25
N ALA A 509 -13.42 -21.71 -8.57
CA ALA A 509 -13.99 -20.54 -9.21
C ALA A 509 -15.53 -20.51 -9.17
N SER A 510 -16.18 -21.62 -8.80
CA SER A 510 -17.63 -21.72 -8.65
C SER A 510 -18.12 -21.43 -7.23
N LYS A 511 -17.29 -20.76 -6.41
CA LYS A 511 -17.64 -20.23 -5.07
C LYS A 511 -17.79 -21.29 -3.99
N VAL A 512 -17.18 -22.45 -4.15
CA VAL A 512 -17.36 -23.58 -3.26
C VAL A 512 -16.03 -24.03 -2.66
N VAL A 513 -16.05 -24.45 -1.40
CA VAL A 513 -14.95 -25.19 -0.77
C VAL A 513 -15.41 -26.63 -0.59
N THR A 514 -14.64 -27.58 -1.11
CA THR A 514 -14.87 -29.02 -0.95
C THR A 514 -13.74 -29.60 -0.09
N VAL A 515 -14.08 -30.32 0.97
CA VAL A 515 -13.12 -30.97 1.85
C VAL A 515 -13.16 -32.47 1.65
N PHE A 516 -12.00 -33.07 1.45
CA PHE A 516 -11.82 -34.51 1.26
C PHE A 516 -11.12 -35.13 2.48
N SER A 517 -11.59 -36.31 2.89
CA SER A 517 -10.98 -37.08 3.97
C SER A 517 -9.89 -37.99 3.43
N VAL A 518 -8.64 -37.74 3.84
CA VAL A 518 -7.47 -38.48 3.32
C VAL A 518 -7.52 -39.96 3.75
N ALA A 519 -7.87 -40.22 5.00
CA ALA A 519 -7.94 -41.61 5.53
C ALA A 519 -8.99 -42.49 4.85
N ASP A 520 -10.06 -41.89 4.34
CA ASP A 520 -11.13 -42.59 3.64
C ASP A 520 -10.91 -42.60 2.12
N GLY A 521 -9.67 -42.63 1.68
CA GLY A 521 -9.33 -42.65 0.26
C GLY A 521 -9.70 -41.40 -0.48
N TYR A 522 -9.62 -40.24 0.18
CA TYR A 522 -9.98 -38.93 -0.36
C TYR A 522 -11.46 -38.84 -0.73
N SER A 523 -12.33 -39.48 0.04
CA SER A 523 -13.77 -39.31 -0.12
C SER A 523 -14.21 -37.92 0.28
N GLU A 524 -15.23 -37.37 -0.42
CA GLU A 524 -15.79 -36.09 -0.10
C GLU A 524 -16.37 -36.12 1.33
N ASN A 525 -15.82 -35.26 2.21
CA ASN A 525 -16.26 -35.16 3.59
C ASN A 525 -17.42 -34.15 3.73
N ASN A 526 -17.19 -32.91 3.21
CA ASN A 526 -18.18 -31.86 3.30
C ASN A 526 -17.96 -30.80 2.24
N VAL A 527 -19.00 -30.01 1.99
CA VAL A 527 -19.01 -28.91 1.03
C VAL A 527 -19.47 -27.64 1.73
N PHE A 528 -18.78 -26.53 1.48
CA PHE A 528 -19.00 -25.27 2.17
C PHE A 528 -19.41 -24.19 1.17
N TYR A 529 -20.60 -23.62 1.38
CA TYR A 529 -21.20 -22.59 0.54
C TYR A 529 -21.32 -21.29 1.30
N GLY A 530 -21.11 -20.17 0.63
CA GLY A 530 -21.25 -18.84 1.25
C GLY A 530 -20.68 -17.70 0.42
N HIS A 531 -19.57 -17.91 -0.26
CA HIS A 531 -18.99 -16.89 -1.12
C HIS A 531 -19.90 -16.51 -2.30
N HIS A 532 -19.86 -15.22 -2.68
CA HIS A 532 -20.64 -14.67 -3.79
C HIS A 532 -19.83 -14.52 -5.08
N ALA A 533 -18.54 -14.77 -5.03
CA ALA A 533 -17.65 -14.73 -6.16
C ALA A 533 -16.57 -15.80 -6.03
N LYS A 534 -15.70 -15.89 -7.05
CA LYS A 534 -14.57 -16.82 -7.08
C LYS A 534 -13.76 -16.77 -5.79
N ILE A 535 -13.51 -17.94 -5.19
CA ILE A 535 -12.61 -18.09 -4.05
C ILE A 535 -11.19 -18.19 -4.60
N VAL A 536 -10.23 -17.50 -3.99
CA VAL A 536 -8.86 -17.45 -4.52
C VAL A 536 -7.80 -18.00 -3.57
N CYS A 537 -8.11 -18.13 -2.28
CA CYS A 537 -7.15 -18.62 -1.31
C CYS A 537 -7.82 -19.36 -0.17
N ILE A 538 -7.06 -20.28 0.44
CA ILE A 538 -7.52 -21.11 1.57
C ILE A 538 -6.34 -21.38 2.49
N ALA A 539 -6.58 -21.40 3.80
CA ALA A 539 -5.56 -21.70 4.81
C ALA A 539 -6.17 -22.36 6.04
N TRP A 540 -5.55 -23.43 6.52
CA TRP A 540 -5.94 -24.13 7.73
C TRP A 540 -5.41 -23.44 8.99
N SER A 541 -6.26 -23.35 10.01
CA SER A 541 -5.83 -23.00 11.36
C SER A 541 -4.95 -24.10 11.94
N PRO A 542 -4.01 -23.75 12.84
CA PRO A 542 -3.20 -24.77 13.53
C PRO A 542 -4.00 -25.81 14.32
N ASP A 543 -5.26 -25.51 14.66
CA ASP A 543 -6.15 -26.44 15.39
C ASP A 543 -6.70 -27.58 14.53
N ASN A 544 -6.54 -27.54 13.22
CA ASN A 544 -7.09 -28.52 12.26
C ASN A 544 -8.62 -28.66 12.27
N GLU A 545 -9.32 -27.80 13.00
CA GLU A 545 -10.79 -27.77 13.09
C GLU A 545 -11.41 -26.60 12.33
N HIS A 546 -10.60 -25.58 12.05
CA HIS A 546 -11.02 -24.38 11.34
C HIS A 546 -10.12 -24.12 10.15
N PHE A 547 -10.69 -23.53 9.11
CA PHE A 547 -9.93 -23.05 7.96
C PHE A 547 -10.59 -21.77 7.43
N ALA A 548 -9.78 -20.93 6.80
CA ALA A 548 -10.25 -19.67 6.24
C ALA A 548 -10.20 -19.71 4.72
N SER A 549 -11.16 -19.05 4.07
CA SER A 549 -11.19 -18.84 2.63
C SER A 549 -11.39 -17.37 2.31
N GLY A 550 -10.72 -16.88 1.27
CA GLY A 550 -10.83 -15.50 0.79
C GLY A 550 -11.21 -15.46 -0.68
N GLY A 551 -12.02 -14.48 -1.07
CA GLY A 551 -12.58 -14.43 -2.40
C GLY A 551 -12.55 -13.06 -3.06
N MET A 552 -12.95 -13.04 -4.33
CA MET A 552 -13.13 -11.82 -5.12
C MET A 552 -14.33 -11.00 -4.67
N ASP A 553 -15.15 -11.54 -3.78
CA ASP A 553 -16.27 -10.86 -3.13
C ASP A 553 -15.87 -9.99 -1.94
N MET A 554 -14.56 -9.79 -1.71
CA MET A 554 -13.99 -9.03 -0.58
C MET A 554 -14.19 -9.73 0.78
N MET A 555 -14.73 -10.94 0.78
CA MET A 555 -15.12 -11.65 2.00
C MET A 555 -14.07 -12.65 2.42
N VAL A 556 -13.97 -12.83 3.73
CA VAL A 556 -13.24 -13.93 4.35
C VAL A 556 -14.23 -14.71 5.22
N TYR A 557 -14.25 -16.02 5.01
CA TYR A 557 -14.98 -16.94 5.89
C TYR A 557 -13.98 -17.73 6.72
N VAL A 558 -14.29 -17.91 7.99
CA VAL A 558 -13.63 -18.90 8.86
C VAL A 558 -14.64 -20.02 9.10
N TRP A 559 -14.35 -21.17 8.55
CA TRP A 559 -15.23 -22.32 8.56
C TRP A 559 -14.89 -23.28 9.70
N THR A 560 -15.90 -24.00 10.19
CA THR A 560 -15.73 -25.11 11.13
C THR A 560 -15.86 -26.42 10.36
N LEU A 561 -14.84 -27.26 10.42
CA LEU A 561 -14.77 -28.51 9.64
C LEU A 561 -15.98 -29.43 9.88
N SER A 562 -16.38 -29.56 11.13
CA SER A 562 -17.46 -30.46 11.53
C SER A 562 -18.86 -29.95 11.22
N ASP A 563 -19.01 -28.66 10.96
CA ASP A 563 -20.31 -28.03 10.74
C ASP A 563 -20.22 -26.84 9.80
N PRO A 564 -20.63 -26.98 8.52
CA PRO A 564 -20.57 -25.88 7.54
C PRO A 564 -21.42 -24.65 7.89
N GLU A 565 -22.40 -24.79 8.77
CA GLU A 565 -23.26 -23.69 9.20
C GLU A 565 -22.65 -22.86 10.32
N THR A 566 -21.70 -23.42 11.06
CA THR A 566 -20.93 -22.71 12.10
C THR A 566 -19.72 -22.04 11.48
N ARG A 567 -19.85 -20.73 11.23
CA ARG A 567 -18.83 -19.97 10.50
C ARG A 567 -18.74 -18.53 10.96
N VAL A 568 -17.55 -17.96 10.82
CA VAL A 568 -17.30 -16.52 11.01
C VAL A 568 -17.22 -15.88 9.64
N LYS A 569 -18.01 -14.84 9.43
CA LYS A 569 -18.07 -14.11 8.16
C LYS A 569 -17.50 -12.70 8.34
N ILE A 570 -16.36 -12.42 7.73
CA ILE A 570 -15.74 -11.10 7.70
C ILE A 570 -16.15 -10.43 6.40
N GLN A 571 -17.11 -9.52 6.48
CA GLN A 571 -17.53 -8.71 5.33
C GLN A 571 -16.51 -7.60 5.11
N ASP A 572 -16.24 -7.28 3.84
CA ASP A 572 -15.34 -6.21 3.47
C ASP A 572 -14.00 -6.28 4.21
N ALA A 573 -13.42 -7.48 4.30
CA ALA A 573 -12.09 -7.67 4.91
C ALA A 573 -11.06 -6.71 4.31
N HIS A 574 -11.14 -6.55 2.98
CA HIS A 574 -10.43 -5.52 2.23
C HIS A 574 -11.44 -4.87 1.28
N ARG A 575 -12.06 -3.79 1.75
CA ARG A 575 -13.18 -3.18 1.05
C ARG A 575 -12.82 -2.77 -0.38
N LEU A 576 -13.68 -3.13 -1.32
CA LEU A 576 -13.56 -2.86 -2.76
C LEU A 576 -12.32 -3.46 -3.44
N HIS A 577 -11.66 -4.42 -2.77
CA HIS A 577 -10.50 -5.13 -3.31
C HIS A 577 -10.60 -6.62 -3.06
N HIS A 578 -9.99 -7.40 -3.94
CA HIS A 578 -9.95 -8.86 -3.80
C HIS A 578 -9.01 -9.28 -2.67
N VAL A 579 -9.42 -10.27 -1.88
CA VAL A 579 -8.54 -10.92 -0.91
C VAL A 579 -7.61 -11.84 -1.70
N SER A 580 -6.31 -11.63 -1.61
CA SER A 580 -5.33 -12.36 -2.43
C SER A 580 -4.70 -13.55 -1.72
N SER A 581 -4.51 -13.49 -0.41
CA SER A 581 -3.92 -14.58 0.35
C SER A 581 -4.29 -14.51 1.83
N LEU A 582 -4.13 -15.65 2.52
CA LEU A 582 -4.44 -15.84 3.94
C LEU A 582 -3.33 -16.66 4.60
N ALA A 583 -3.10 -16.41 5.90
CA ALA A 583 -2.26 -17.25 6.75
C ALA A 583 -2.69 -17.12 8.21
N TRP A 584 -2.39 -18.12 9.01
CA TRP A 584 -2.66 -18.11 10.44
C TRP A 584 -1.37 -17.95 11.23
N LEU A 585 -1.32 -16.98 12.16
CA LEU A 585 -0.21 -16.85 13.11
C LEU A 585 -0.39 -17.80 14.30
N ASP A 586 -1.62 -17.98 14.75
CA ASP A 586 -2.05 -18.91 15.79
C ASP A 586 -3.52 -19.26 15.57
N GLU A 587 -4.12 -20.04 16.48
CA GLU A 587 -5.51 -20.50 16.37
C GLU A 587 -6.55 -19.37 16.35
N HIS A 588 -6.20 -18.19 16.81
CA HIS A 588 -7.09 -17.03 16.93
C HIS A 588 -6.64 -15.80 16.14
N THR A 589 -5.51 -15.88 15.43
CA THR A 589 -4.98 -14.75 14.67
C THR A 589 -4.84 -15.10 13.20
N LEU A 590 -5.73 -14.51 12.39
CA LEU A 590 -5.73 -14.66 10.93
C LEU A 590 -5.10 -13.44 10.28
N VAL A 591 -4.26 -13.66 9.29
CA VAL A 591 -3.63 -12.61 8.48
C VAL A 591 -4.20 -12.66 7.08
N THR A 592 -4.59 -11.50 6.54
CA THR A 592 -5.13 -11.35 5.19
C THR A 592 -4.35 -10.31 4.41
N THR A 593 -4.22 -10.52 3.12
CA THR A 593 -3.63 -9.56 2.18
C THR A 593 -4.56 -9.32 1.00
N SER A 594 -4.32 -8.24 0.28
CA SER A 594 -5.19 -7.82 -0.81
C SER A 594 -4.44 -7.06 -1.89
N HIS A 595 -5.16 -6.81 -2.99
CA HIS A 595 -4.74 -5.91 -4.06
C HIS A 595 -4.66 -4.44 -3.62
N ASP A 596 -5.16 -4.09 -2.43
CA ASP A 596 -4.99 -2.76 -1.84
C ASP A 596 -3.59 -2.53 -1.25
N ALA A 597 -2.69 -3.51 -1.39
CA ALA A 597 -1.31 -3.51 -0.88
C ALA A 597 -1.20 -3.45 0.65
N SER A 598 -2.26 -3.77 1.38
CA SER A 598 -2.26 -3.85 2.84
C SER A 598 -2.23 -5.28 3.36
N VAL A 599 -1.77 -5.40 4.61
CA VAL A 599 -1.79 -6.65 5.39
C VAL A 599 -2.59 -6.38 6.66
N LYS A 600 -3.58 -7.21 6.95
CA LYS A 600 -4.42 -7.08 8.14
C LYS A 600 -4.34 -8.31 9.03
N GLU A 601 -4.26 -8.07 10.33
CA GLU A 601 -4.38 -9.13 11.35
C GLU A 601 -5.75 -9.04 12.00
N TRP A 602 -6.40 -10.19 12.14
CA TRP A 602 -7.73 -10.34 12.71
C TRP A 602 -7.69 -11.26 13.92
N THR A 603 -8.36 -10.88 14.99
CA THR A 603 -8.62 -11.77 16.12
C THR A 603 -9.94 -12.49 15.85
N ILE A 604 -9.90 -13.82 15.90
CA ILE A 604 -11.06 -14.68 15.66
C ILE A 604 -11.49 -15.32 16.98
N SER A 605 -12.77 -15.16 17.31
CA SER A 605 -13.41 -15.77 18.49
C SER A 605 -14.45 -16.78 18.03
N TYR A 606 -14.31 -18.00 18.49
CA TYR A 606 -15.20 -19.09 18.13
C TYR A 606 -16.40 -19.20 19.06
#